data_2e927088831100d5e69fbbf6a51f7167
#
_entry.id   2e927088831100d5e69fbbf6a51f7167
#
_cell.length_a   1.000
_cell.length_b   1.000
_cell.length_c   1.000
_cell.angle_alpha   90.00
_cell.angle_beta   90.00
_cell.angle_gamma   90.00
#
_symmetry.space_group_name_H-M   'P 1'
#
loop_
_entity.id
_entity.type
_entity.pdbx_description
1 polymer ?
#
loop_
_entity_poly.entity_id
_entity_poly.type
_entity_poly.pdbx_seq_one_letter_code
_entity_poly.pdbx_strand_id
1 'polypeptide(L)'
;MNYFKTTILLAAMTGLFVGIGFMLGGTGGMVIAFVIAIGMNVFSYWNSDKMLLKMHNAEEVHEENAPEFFNLVADLAEAADMPIPAVYIIHEAQPNAFATGRNPENAAVAATTGLLEMLDTDEVAGVMAHELAHIQNRDTLIMTVTATIAGAISMLANFAMFFGNNRNNPLGIVGVLLTMFLAPVAAALVQMAISRTREYAADKRGGEICANPRGLASALVKISKGAAQIPNERAEANPATAHMFIINPLSGRNMDGLFSTHPDTQNRIDALMKLDAEFDNDEEGYADDYDDEPHSTRRSSVPNTGKNKGPWG
;
A
#
# COMPACT_ATOMS: atom_id res chain seq x y z
N MET A 1 -4.68 -15.08 -9.50
CA MET A 1 -5.93 -14.84 -8.72
C MET A 1 -6.29 -13.34 -8.65
N ASN A 2 -5.33 -12.44 -8.56
CA ASN A 2 -5.57 -11.00 -8.44
C ASN A 2 -6.15 -10.35 -9.71
N TYR A 3 -5.73 -10.75 -10.91
CA TYR A 3 -6.32 -10.27 -12.16
C TYR A 3 -7.83 -10.55 -12.27
N PHE A 4 -8.27 -11.74 -11.82
CA PHE A 4 -9.71 -12.07 -11.82
C PHE A 4 -10.52 -11.15 -10.91
N LYS A 5 -10.00 -10.85 -9.71
CA LYS A 5 -10.65 -9.90 -8.79
C LYS A 5 -10.68 -8.49 -9.36
N THR A 6 -9.57 -8.03 -9.98
CA THR A 6 -9.52 -6.73 -10.64
C THR A 6 -10.52 -6.65 -11.79
N THR A 7 -10.63 -7.71 -12.62
CA THR A 7 -11.62 -7.77 -13.70
C THR A 7 -13.06 -7.68 -13.18
N ILE A 8 -13.38 -8.42 -12.11
CA ILE A 8 -14.71 -8.33 -11.47
C ILE A 8 -14.98 -6.91 -10.95
N LEU A 9 -13.97 -6.30 -10.32
CA LEU A 9 -14.07 -4.92 -9.81
C LEU A 9 -14.41 -3.95 -10.94
N LEU A 10 -13.63 -3.97 -12.02
CA LEU A 10 -13.83 -3.08 -13.18
C LEU A 10 -15.18 -3.35 -13.87
N ALA A 11 -15.60 -4.62 -13.97
CA ALA A 11 -16.91 -4.97 -14.52
C ALA A 11 -18.06 -4.49 -13.63
N ALA A 12 -17.95 -4.63 -12.31
CA ALA A 12 -18.96 -4.15 -11.35
C ALA A 12 -19.09 -2.62 -11.42
N MET A 13 -17.98 -1.90 -11.51
CA MET A 13 -17.98 -0.46 -11.70
C MET A 13 -18.63 -0.04 -13.01
N THR A 14 -18.29 -0.71 -14.11
CA THR A 14 -18.94 -0.48 -15.41
C THR A 14 -20.45 -0.69 -15.29
N GLY A 15 -20.90 -1.79 -14.68
CA GLY A 15 -22.32 -2.08 -14.46
C GLY A 15 -23.02 -0.99 -13.63
N LEU A 16 -22.36 -0.50 -12.58
CA LEU A 16 -22.90 0.59 -11.75
C LEU A 16 -23.10 1.88 -12.57
N PHE A 17 -22.08 2.31 -13.33
CA PHE A 17 -22.18 3.50 -14.18
C PHE A 17 -23.29 3.37 -15.24
N VAL A 18 -23.37 2.20 -15.89
CA VAL A 18 -24.39 1.87 -16.87
C VAL A 18 -25.79 1.93 -16.26
N GLY A 19 -25.98 1.35 -15.05
CA GLY A 19 -27.24 1.40 -14.32
C GLY A 19 -27.67 2.83 -13.98
N ILE A 20 -26.76 3.64 -13.45
CA ILE A 20 -27.00 5.06 -13.16
C ILE A 20 -27.33 5.81 -14.46
N GLY A 21 -26.56 5.60 -15.53
CA GLY A 21 -26.82 6.23 -16.83
C GLY A 21 -28.18 5.89 -17.39
N PHE A 22 -28.64 4.64 -17.26
CA PHE A 22 -29.97 4.22 -17.66
C PHE A 22 -31.07 4.92 -16.84
N MET A 23 -30.88 5.02 -15.52
CA MET A 23 -31.84 5.72 -14.64
C MET A 23 -31.99 7.21 -14.97
N LEU A 24 -30.89 7.86 -15.38
CA LEU A 24 -30.88 9.30 -15.67
C LEU A 24 -31.34 9.66 -17.09
N GLY A 25 -31.05 8.81 -18.08
CA GLY A 25 -31.24 9.15 -19.50
C GLY A 25 -31.72 7.99 -20.39
N GLY A 26 -32.26 6.93 -19.78
CA GLY A 26 -32.74 5.74 -20.52
C GLY A 26 -31.60 5.07 -21.32
N THR A 27 -31.91 4.53 -22.49
CA THR A 27 -30.93 3.84 -23.35
C THR A 27 -29.80 4.76 -23.83
N GLY A 28 -30.08 6.05 -24.09
CA GLY A 28 -29.06 7.04 -24.47
C GLY A 28 -28.08 7.31 -23.34
N GLY A 29 -28.58 7.52 -22.11
CA GLY A 29 -27.76 7.68 -20.92
C GLY A 29 -26.92 6.44 -20.58
N MET A 30 -27.47 5.26 -20.79
CA MET A 30 -26.78 3.98 -20.65
C MET A 30 -25.55 3.88 -21.55
N VAL A 31 -25.67 4.20 -22.84
CA VAL A 31 -24.57 4.16 -23.82
C VAL A 31 -23.48 5.16 -23.47
N ILE A 32 -23.86 6.39 -23.13
CA ILE A 32 -22.91 7.43 -22.73
C ILE A 32 -22.14 6.99 -21.47
N ALA A 33 -22.84 6.50 -20.45
CA ALA A 33 -22.24 6.03 -19.20
C ALA A 33 -21.30 4.82 -19.42
N PHE A 34 -21.64 3.93 -20.35
CA PHE A 34 -20.78 2.80 -20.73
C PHE A 34 -19.47 3.27 -21.35
N VAL A 35 -19.52 4.21 -22.30
CA VAL A 35 -18.31 4.77 -22.93
C VAL A 35 -17.43 5.48 -21.90
N ILE A 36 -18.03 6.27 -21.01
CA ILE A 36 -17.33 6.94 -19.93
C ILE A 36 -16.67 5.90 -18.99
N ALA A 37 -17.40 4.86 -18.59
CA ALA A 37 -16.88 3.83 -17.70
C ALA A 37 -15.69 3.08 -18.31
N ILE A 38 -15.74 2.75 -19.60
CA ILE A 38 -14.59 2.14 -20.29
C ILE A 38 -13.38 3.10 -20.28
N GLY A 39 -13.59 4.38 -20.63
CA GLY A 39 -12.53 5.39 -20.60
C GLY A 39 -11.89 5.52 -19.20
N MET A 40 -12.71 5.57 -18.16
CA MET A 40 -12.25 5.64 -16.78
C MET A 40 -11.49 4.37 -16.36
N ASN A 41 -11.96 3.18 -16.72
CA ASN A 41 -11.29 1.93 -16.40
C ASN A 41 -9.92 1.85 -17.08
N VAL A 42 -9.85 2.18 -18.37
CA VAL A 42 -8.59 2.27 -19.13
C VAL A 42 -7.64 3.27 -18.48
N PHE A 43 -8.11 4.47 -18.22
CA PHE A 43 -7.33 5.52 -17.59
C PHE A 43 -6.80 5.08 -16.21
N SER A 44 -7.67 4.53 -15.36
CA SER A 44 -7.30 4.06 -14.03
C SER A 44 -6.26 2.94 -14.07
N TYR A 45 -6.40 2.00 -15.01
CA TYR A 45 -5.44 0.91 -15.15
C TYR A 45 -4.02 1.41 -15.46
N TRP A 46 -3.90 2.43 -16.32
CA TRP A 46 -2.58 2.94 -16.75
C TRP A 46 -2.00 4.06 -15.90
N ASN A 47 -2.83 4.77 -15.10
CA ASN A 47 -2.39 5.99 -14.42
C ASN A 47 -2.66 6.00 -12.92
N SER A 48 -3.21 4.91 -12.35
CA SER A 48 -3.59 4.88 -10.94
C SER A 48 -2.38 5.03 -9.99
N ASP A 49 -1.23 4.48 -10.38
CA ASP A 49 0.05 4.61 -9.67
C ASP A 49 0.48 6.09 -9.56
N LYS A 50 0.51 6.79 -10.71
CA LYS A 50 0.90 8.20 -10.77
C LYS A 50 -0.08 9.10 -10.02
N MET A 51 -1.37 8.78 -10.09
CA MET A 51 -2.39 9.52 -9.35
C MET A 51 -2.20 9.38 -7.84
N LEU A 52 -1.95 8.15 -7.37
CA LEU A 52 -1.74 7.88 -5.95
C LEU A 52 -0.49 8.60 -5.42
N LEU A 53 0.64 8.47 -6.11
CA LEU A 53 1.88 9.16 -5.75
C LEU A 53 1.68 10.67 -5.69
N LYS A 54 0.97 11.24 -6.67
CA LYS A 54 0.64 12.67 -6.69
C LYS A 54 -0.31 13.09 -5.55
N MET A 55 -1.29 12.26 -5.18
CA MET A 55 -2.20 12.54 -4.05
C MET A 55 -1.44 12.68 -2.73
N HIS A 56 -0.34 11.92 -2.56
CA HIS A 56 0.52 11.97 -1.39
C HIS A 56 1.74 12.89 -1.55
N ASN A 57 1.85 13.65 -2.67
CA ASN A 57 2.99 14.51 -3.02
C ASN A 57 4.32 13.76 -2.89
N ALA A 58 4.36 12.52 -3.38
CA ALA A 58 5.56 11.71 -3.40
C ALA A 58 6.58 12.30 -4.38
N GLU A 59 7.82 12.42 -3.95
CA GLU A 59 8.97 12.89 -4.73
C GLU A 59 9.81 11.69 -5.15
N GLU A 60 10.08 11.57 -6.45
CA GLU A 60 10.91 10.50 -6.98
C GLU A 60 12.38 10.72 -6.61
N VAL A 61 13.02 9.66 -6.13
CA VAL A 61 14.41 9.70 -5.72
C VAL A 61 15.23 8.67 -6.48
N HIS A 62 16.50 9.00 -6.68
CA HIS A 62 17.47 8.21 -7.42
C HIS A 62 18.75 8.08 -6.61
N GLU A 63 19.70 7.33 -7.13
CA GLU A 63 21.00 7.12 -6.47
C GLU A 63 21.74 8.45 -6.18
N GLU A 64 21.56 9.48 -7.03
CA GLU A 64 22.24 10.77 -6.87
C GLU A 64 21.72 11.61 -5.69
N ASN A 65 20.43 11.49 -5.33
CA ASN A 65 19.81 12.35 -4.32
C ASN A 65 19.41 11.63 -3.02
N ALA A 66 19.27 10.29 -3.05
CA ALA A 66 18.99 9.47 -1.88
C ALA A 66 19.69 8.10 -1.98
N PRO A 67 21.05 8.06 -2.05
CA PRO A 67 21.81 6.85 -2.35
C PRO A 67 21.52 5.70 -1.38
N GLU A 68 21.44 5.98 -0.09
CA GLU A 68 21.25 4.92 0.92
C GLU A 68 19.89 4.23 0.77
N PHE A 69 18.83 5.01 0.63
CA PHE A 69 17.48 4.45 0.48
C PHE A 69 17.28 3.79 -0.88
N PHE A 70 17.78 4.41 -1.96
CA PHE A 70 17.68 3.85 -3.31
C PHE A 70 18.41 2.52 -3.42
N ASN A 71 19.68 2.45 -2.95
CA ASN A 71 20.49 1.23 -3.02
C ASN A 71 19.91 0.11 -2.16
N LEU A 72 19.37 0.42 -0.97
CA LEU A 72 18.69 -0.55 -0.13
C LEU A 72 17.49 -1.20 -0.88
N VAL A 73 16.67 -0.40 -1.55
CA VAL A 73 15.54 -0.92 -2.35
C VAL A 73 16.04 -1.73 -3.56
N ALA A 74 17.13 -1.29 -4.20
CA ALA A 74 17.72 -2.00 -5.34
C ALA A 74 18.26 -3.37 -4.94
N ASP A 75 18.98 -3.46 -3.82
CA ASP A 75 19.52 -4.72 -3.28
C ASP A 75 18.39 -5.71 -2.92
N LEU A 76 17.32 -5.21 -2.30
CA LEU A 76 16.13 -6.03 -1.98
C LEU A 76 15.39 -6.48 -3.23
N ALA A 77 15.30 -5.65 -4.27
CA ALA A 77 14.69 -6.03 -5.54
C ALA A 77 15.51 -7.11 -6.26
N GLU A 78 16.84 -7.05 -6.20
CA GLU A 78 17.74 -8.09 -6.69
C GLU A 78 17.53 -9.40 -5.91
N ALA A 79 17.48 -9.34 -4.58
CA ALA A 79 17.20 -10.51 -3.72
C ALA A 79 15.82 -11.13 -3.99
N ALA A 80 14.86 -10.33 -4.43
CA ALA A 80 13.51 -10.77 -4.81
C ALA A 80 13.42 -11.27 -6.25
N ASP A 81 14.50 -11.21 -7.05
CA ASP A 81 14.52 -11.52 -8.50
C ASP A 81 13.47 -10.72 -9.27
N MET A 82 13.45 -9.40 -9.07
CA MET A 82 12.50 -8.50 -9.73
C MET A 82 13.16 -7.19 -10.18
N PRO A 83 12.57 -6.49 -11.18
CA PRO A 83 13.06 -5.18 -11.59
C PRO A 83 13.01 -4.19 -10.42
N ILE A 84 14.00 -3.29 -10.36
CA ILE A 84 14.02 -2.20 -9.38
C ILE A 84 12.80 -1.31 -9.61
N PRO A 85 11.89 -1.16 -8.63
CA PRO A 85 10.76 -0.25 -8.76
C PRO A 85 11.21 1.21 -8.71
N ALA A 86 10.39 2.14 -9.18
CA ALA A 86 10.62 3.55 -8.94
C ALA A 86 10.53 3.85 -7.43
N VAL A 87 11.47 4.62 -6.89
CA VAL A 87 11.59 4.88 -5.45
C VAL A 87 11.15 6.30 -5.15
N TYR A 88 10.31 6.46 -4.13
CA TYR A 88 9.74 7.75 -3.75
C TYR A 88 9.88 8.03 -2.26
N ILE A 89 10.05 9.31 -1.91
CA ILE A 89 9.97 9.81 -0.54
C ILE A 89 8.75 10.72 -0.43
N ILE A 90 8.01 10.58 0.67
CA ILE A 90 6.87 11.42 1.01
C ILE A 90 7.25 12.26 2.23
N HIS A 91 7.21 13.58 2.09
CA HIS A 91 7.47 14.50 3.20
C HIS A 91 6.27 14.53 4.16
N GLU A 92 6.23 13.54 5.05
CA GLU A 92 5.19 13.34 6.06
C GLU A 92 5.81 12.80 7.35
N ALA A 93 5.44 13.39 8.48
CA ALA A 93 6.02 13.04 9.78
C ALA A 93 5.47 11.71 10.34
N GLN A 94 4.28 11.28 9.94
CA GLN A 94 3.75 9.98 10.33
C GLN A 94 4.55 8.87 9.65
N PRO A 95 5.16 7.93 10.42
CA PRO A 95 5.93 6.84 9.83
C PRO A 95 5.01 5.89 9.07
N ASN A 96 5.24 5.74 7.77
CA ASN A 96 4.50 4.81 6.93
C ASN A 96 5.18 4.55 5.58
N ALA A 97 4.73 3.50 4.87
CA ALA A 97 5.18 3.16 3.54
C ALA A 97 4.04 2.50 2.74
N PHE A 98 4.17 2.48 1.43
CA PHE A 98 3.28 1.72 0.55
C PHE A 98 3.95 1.39 -0.78
N ALA A 99 3.44 0.33 -1.44
CA ALA A 99 3.74 0.00 -2.83
C ALA A 99 2.54 0.30 -3.74
N THR A 100 2.83 0.63 -4.99
CA THR A 100 1.83 0.86 -6.03
C THR A 100 2.30 0.36 -7.38
N GLY A 101 1.41 0.25 -8.35
CA GLY A 101 1.74 -0.17 -9.71
C GLY A 101 0.86 -1.28 -10.23
N ARG A 102 0.94 -1.52 -11.54
CA ARG A 102 0.12 -2.53 -12.22
C ARG A 102 0.80 -3.90 -12.36
N ASN A 103 2.12 -3.92 -12.34
CA ASN A 103 2.96 -5.12 -12.44
C ASN A 103 4.39 -4.77 -11.96
N PRO A 104 5.28 -5.76 -11.73
CA PRO A 104 6.64 -5.51 -11.27
C PRO A 104 7.45 -4.55 -12.15
N GLU A 105 7.26 -4.58 -13.48
CA GLU A 105 7.94 -3.71 -14.44
C GLU A 105 7.44 -2.26 -14.41
N ASN A 106 6.30 -2.02 -13.77
CA ASN A 106 5.68 -0.69 -13.63
C ASN A 106 5.16 -0.55 -12.21
N ALA A 107 6.07 -0.63 -11.25
CA ALA A 107 5.80 -0.52 -9.83
C ALA A 107 6.60 0.63 -9.21
N ALA A 108 6.14 1.10 -8.08
CA ALA A 108 6.82 2.08 -7.27
C ALA A 108 6.65 1.74 -5.79
N VAL A 109 7.64 2.09 -4.99
CA VAL A 109 7.59 2.05 -3.52
C VAL A 109 7.78 3.45 -2.98
N ALA A 110 7.11 3.77 -1.90
CA ALA A 110 7.18 5.07 -1.25
C ALA A 110 7.32 4.91 0.27
N ALA A 111 8.24 5.67 0.87
CA ALA A 111 8.39 5.75 2.32
C ALA A 111 8.24 7.21 2.77
N THR A 112 7.69 7.42 3.97
CA THR A 112 7.62 8.75 4.56
C THR A 112 8.95 9.13 5.22
N THR A 113 9.24 10.44 5.29
CA THR A 113 10.40 10.95 6.03
C THR A 113 10.35 10.50 7.49
N GLY A 114 9.15 10.50 8.10
CA GLY A 114 9.00 10.03 9.47
C GLY A 114 9.32 8.54 9.66
N LEU A 115 9.13 7.69 8.64
CA LEU A 115 9.57 6.30 8.68
C LEU A 115 11.09 6.20 8.61
N LEU A 116 11.71 6.89 7.65
CA LEU A 116 13.16 6.86 7.45
C LEU A 116 13.94 7.45 8.64
N GLU A 117 13.36 8.43 9.36
CA GLU A 117 13.94 9.02 10.57
C GLU A 117 13.77 8.14 11.81
N MET A 118 12.70 7.33 11.87
CA MET A 118 12.36 6.52 13.05
C MET A 118 13.03 5.15 13.06
N LEU A 119 13.20 4.54 11.89
CA LEU A 119 13.65 3.16 11.72
C LEU A 119 15.14 3.11 11.44
N ASP A 120 15.80 2.04 11.90
CA ASP A 120 17.14 1.71 11.48
C ASP A 120 17.13 1.00 10.10
N THR A 121 18.31 0.76 9.54
CA THR A 121 18.48 0.19 8.20
C THR A 121 17.80 -1.18 8.06
N ASP A 122 17.93 -2.05 9.06
CA ASP A 122 17.35 -3.41 9.03
C ASP A 122 15.82 -3.36 9.09
N GLU A 123 15.28 -2.44 9.86
CA GLU A 123 13.84 -2.21 9.96
C GLU A 123 13.28 -1.61 8.65
N VAL A 124 13.98 -0.64 8.03
CA VAL A 124 13.60 -0.10 6.72
C VAL A 124 13.68 -1.19 5.66
N ALA A 125 14.71 -2.04 5.69
CA ALA A 125 14.83 -3.18 4.79
C ALA A 125 13.64 -4.14 4.94
N GLY A 126 13.23 -4.46 6.16
CA GLY A 126 12.05 -5.29 6.43
C GLY A 126 10.77 -4.69 5.84
N VAL A 127 10.53 -3.39 6.05
CA VAL A 127 9.37 -2.69 5.49
C VAL A 127 9.40 -2.68 3.97
N MET A 128 10.53 -2.33 3.36
CA MET A 128 10.64 -2.30 1.89
C MET A 128 10.52 -3.69 1.29
N ALA A 129 11.06 -4.72 1.93
CA ALA A 129 10.91 -6.11 1.51
C ALA A 129 9.43 -6.56 1.54
N HIS A 130 8.66 -6.14 2.55
CA HIS A 130 7.21 -6.35 2.61
C HIS A 130 6.48 -5.68 1.43
N GLU A 131 6.83 -4.44 1.11
CA GLU A 131 6.26 -3.72 -0.04
C GLU A 131 6.62 -4.39 -1.37
N LEU A 132 7.87 -4.86 -1.51
CA LEU A 132 8.31 -5.62 -2.68
C LEU A 132 7.56 -6.96 -2.81
N ALA A 133 7.25 -7.63 -1.69
CA ALA A 133 6.44 -8.84 -1.70
C ALA A 133 5.03 -8.59 -2.26
N HIS A 134 4.41 -7.46 -1.96
CA HIS A 134 3.12 -7.06 -2.57
C HIS A 134 3.24 -6.85 -4.08
N ILE A 135 4.33 -6.25 -4.55
CA ILE A 135 4.60 -6.08 -5.99
C ILE A 135 4.77 -7.45 -6.66
N GLN A 136 5.61 -8.31 -6.10
CA GLN A 136 5.88 -9.66 -6.61
C GLN A 136 4.60 -10.51 -6.68
N ASN A 137 3.75 -10.44 -5.66
CA ASN A 137 2.46 -11.11 -5.59
C ASN A 137 1.37 -10.47 -6.46
N ARG A 138 1.67 -9.31 -7.08
CA ARG A 138 0.73 -8.52 -7.89
C ARG A 138 -0.51 -8.06 -7.11
N ASP A 139 -0.34 -7.79 -5.83
CA ASP A 139 -1.39 -7.26 -4.96
C ASP A 139 -1.60 -5.76 -5.22
N THR A 140 -0.55 -5.06 -5.61
CA THR A 140 -0.53 -3.61 -5.84
C THR A 140 -1.58 -3.16 -6.85
N LEU A 141 -1.81 -3.91 -7.94
CA LEU A 141 -2.80 -3.54 -8.96
C LEU A 141 -4.21 -3.38 -8.38
N ILE A 142 -4.69 -4.38 -7.64
CA ILE A 142 -6.05 -4.33 -7.08
C ILE A 142 -6.15 -3.24 -6.01
N MET A 143 -5.11 -3.07 -5.18
CA MET A 143 -5.05 -2.05 -4.15
C MET A 143 -5.09 -0.65 -4.77
N THR A 144 -4.23 -0.38 -5.75
CA THR A 144 -4.09 0.92 -6.42
C THR A 144 -5.35 1.30 -7.20
N VAL A 145 -5.91 0.36 -8.00
CA VAL A 145 -7.17 0.61 -8.74
C VAL A 145 -8.31 0.89 -7.79
N THR A 146 -8.42 0.12 -6.70
CA THR A 146 -9.45 0.33 -5.68
C THR A 146 -9.31 1.69 -5.00
N ALA A 147 -8.10 2.07 -4.57
CA ALA A 147 -7.82 3.37 -3.96
C ALA A 147 -8.22 4.52 -4.88
N THR A 148 -7.85 4.42 -6.16
CA THR A 148 -8.15 5.43 -7.17
C THR A 148 -9.66 5.59 -7.39
N ILE A 149 -10.38 4.48 -7.55
CA ILE A 149 -11.84 4.50 -7.77
C ILE A 149 -12.57 4.99 -6.52
N ALA A 150 -12.23 4.45 -5.35
CA ALA A 150 -12.84 4.87 -4.10
C ALA A 150 -12.55 6.34 -3.77
N GLY A 151 -11.33 6.81 -4.06
CA GLY A 151 -10.94 8.22 -3.97
C GLY A 151 -11.76 9.12 -4.90
N ALA A 152 -11.94 8.72 -6.16
CA ALA A 152 -12.78 9.45 -7.10
C ALA A 152 -14.26 9.54 -6.65
N ILE A 153 -14.79 8.43 -6.11
CA ILE A 153 -16.16 8.40 -5.54
C ILE A 153 -16.26 9.33 -4.32
N SER A 154 -15.27 9.31 -3.42
CA SER A 154 -15.24 10.18 -2.25
C SER A 154 -15.16 11.66 -2.64
N MET A 155 -14.34 12.00 -3.65
CA MET A 155 -14.23 13.35 -4.19
C MET A 155 -15.56 13.82 -4.80
N LEU A 156 -16.23 12.95 -5.57
CA LEU A 156 -17.53 13.25 -6.14
C LEU A 156 -18.61 13.45 -5.07
N ALA A 157 -18.60 12.64 -4.01
CA ALA A 157 -19.49 12.75 -2.88
C ALA A 157 -19.29 14.09 -2.14
N ASN A 158 -18.06 14.48 -1.87
CA ASN A 158 -17.72 15.76 -1.24
C ASN A 158 -18.16 16.94 -2.11
N PHE A 159 -17.93 16.86 -3.42
CA PHE A 159 -18.40 17.86 -4.36
C PHE A 159 -19.92 18.00 -4.36
N ALA A 160 -20.64 16.87 -4.39
CA ALA A 160 -22.10 16.83 -4.33
C ALA A 160 -22.64 17.45 -3.03
N MET A 161 -22.00 17.20 -1.89
CA MET A 161 -22.39 17.83 -0.61
C MET A 161 -22.16 19.33 -0.61
N PHE A 162 -21.05 19.81 -1.18
CA PHE A 162 -20.72 21.24 -1.24
C PHE A 162 -21.71 22.02 -2.11
N PHE A 163 -22.08 21.48 -3.27
CA PHE A 163 -23.07 22.11 -4.16
C PHE A 163 -24.52 21.82 -3.77
N GLY A 164 -24.77 20.74 -3.01
CA GLY A 164 -26.11 20.32 -2.58
C GLY A 164 -26.69 21.11 -1.42
N ASN A 165 -25.89 21.90 -0.72
CA ASN A 165 -26.33 22.66 0.46
C ASN A 165 -27.21 23.88 0.13
N ASN A 166 -27.49 24.15 -1.14
CA ASN A 166 -28.39 25.21 -1.55
C ASN A 166 -29.81 24.66 -1.72
N ARG A 167 -30.72 24.98 -0.79
CA ARG A 167 -32.10 24.48 -0.71
C ARG A 167 -32.95 24.68 -1.98
N ASN A 168 -32.50 25.51 -2.89
CA ASN A 168 -33.19 25.81 -4.14
C ASN A 168 -32.54 25.14 -5.39
N ASN A 169 -31.54 24.27 -5.19
CA ASN A 169 -30.90 23.64 -6.33
C ASN A 169 -31.39 22.17 -6.45
N PRO A 170 -32.10 21.80 -7.51
CA PRO A 170 -32.56 20.42 -7.73
C PRO A 170 -31.38 19.42 -7.84
N LEU A 171 -30.16 19.88 -8.20
CA LEU A 171 -28.93 19.09 -8.19
C LEU A 171 -28.49 18.73 -6.77
N GLY A 172 -28.92 19.46 -5.74
CA GLY A 172 -28.59 19.15 -4.34
C GLY A 172 -29.19 17.82 -3.87
N ILE A 173 -30.45 17.56 -4.22
CA ILE A 173 -31.12 16.29 -3.88
C ILE A 173 -30.47 15.13 -4.62
N VAL A 174 -30.14 15.30 -5.90
CA VAL A 174 -29.44 14.29 -6.71
C VAL A 174 -28.06 14.00 -6.12
N GLY A 175 -27.31 15.03 -5.68
CA GLY A 175 -26.02 14.89 -5.03
C GLY A 175 -26.12 14.08 -3.74
N VAL A 176 -27.07 14.36 -2.87
CA VAL A 176 -27.30 13.61 -1.63
C VAL A 176 -27.65 12.14 -1.91
N LEU A 177 -28.53 11.88 -2.89
CA LEU A 177 -28.90 10.52 -3.30
C LEU A 177 -27.70 9.76 -3.88
N LEU A 178 -26.90 10.43 -4.73
CA LEU A 178 -25.67 9.85 -5.26
C LEU A 178 -24.69 9.51 -4.14
N THR A 179 -24.47 10.39 -3.18
CA THR A 179 -23.60 10.16 -2.05
C THR A 179 -24.08 8.98 -1.20
N MET A 180 -25.39 8.92 -0.91
CA MET A 180 -25.99 7.83 -0.14
C MET A 180 -25.81 6.46 -0.82
N PHE A 181 -25.78 6.42 -2.16
CA PHE A 181 -25.56 5.19 -2.93
C PHE A 181 -24.08 4.88 -3.16
N LEU A 182 -23.27 5.89 -3.46
CA LEU A 182 -21.87 5.69 -3.85
C LEU A 182 -20.95 5.45 -2.65
N ALA A 183 -21.23 6.03 -1.48
CA ALA A 183 -20.39 5.82 -0.30
C ALA A 183 -20.35 4.36 0.17
N PRO A 184 -21.47 3.62 0.28
CA PRO A 184 -21.43 2.17 0.56
C PRO A 184 -20.69 1.36 -0.51
N VAL A 185 -20.79 1.76 -1.78
CA VAL A 185 -20.08 1.10 -2.89
C VAL A 185 -18.58 1.32 -2.74
N ALA A 186 -18.12 2.54 -2.48
CA ALA A 186 -16.71 2.83 -2.23
C ALA A 186 -16.18 2.00 -1.06
N ALA A 187 -16.92 1.93 0.05
CA ALA A 187 -16.57 1.13 1.21
C ALA A 187 -16.47 -0.37 0.86
N ALA A 188 -17.44 -0.92 0.10
CA ALA A 188 -17.40 -2.31 -0.34
C ALA A 188 -16.22 -2.61 -1.27
N LEU A 189 -15.83 -1.68 -2.14
CA LEU A 189 -14.67 -1.80 -3.01
C LEU A 189 -13.39 -1.88 -2.18
N VAL A 190 -13.21 -0.97 -1.22
CA VAL A 190 -12.06 -0.99 -0.30
C VAL A 190 -12.02 -2.31 0.46
N GLN A 191 -13.13 -2.80 0.98
CA GLN A 191 -13.20 -4.09 1.68
C GLN A 191 -12.80 -5.29 0.78
N MET A 192 -13.12 -5.26 -0.52
CA MET A 192 -12.68 -6.30 -1.46
C MET A 192 -11.18 -6.26 -1.75
N ALA A 193 -10.56 -5.09 -1.72
CA ALA A 193 -9.11 -4.94 -1.89
C ALA A 193 -8.33 -5.44 -0.68
N ILE A 194 -8.94 -5.41 0.50
CA ILE A 194 -8.31 -5.84 1.75
C ILE A 194 -8.31 -7.36 1.85
N SER A 195 -7.19 -7.94 2.25
CA SER A 195 -7.09 -9.37 2.51
C SER A 195 -6.03 -9.65 3.57
N ARG A 196 -6.47 -10.08 4.74
CA ARG A 196 -5.56 -10.47 5.84
C ARG A 196 -4.56 -11.54 5.40
N THR A 197 -4.99 -12.47 4.56
CA THR A 197 -4.12 -13.55 4.05
C THR A 197 -2.98 -13.01 3.19
N ARG A 198 -3.20 -11.90 2.46
CA ARG A 198 -2.16 -11.26 1.66
C ARG A 198 -1.14 -10.55 2.54
N GLU A 199 -1.57 -9.93 3.63
CA GLU A 199 -0.66 -9.30 4.60
C GLU A 199 0.30 -10.33 5.20
N TYR A 200 -0.23 -11.48 5.70
CA TYR A 200 0.62 -12.55 6.21
C TYR A 200 1.54 -13.16 5.14
N ALA A 201 1.07 -13.26 3.90
CA ALA A 201 1.91 -13.74 2.79
C ALA A 201 3.02 -12.73 2.44
N ALA A 202 2.72 -11.42 2.50
CA ALA A 202 3.69 -10.36 2.30
C ALA A 202 4.68 -10.27 3.47
N ASP A 203 4.22 -10.41 4.71
CA ASP A 203 5.09 -10.49 5.89
C ASP A 203 6.09 -11.64 5.78
N LYS A 204 5.60 -12.85 5.47
CA LYS A 204 6.45 -14.03 5.29
C LYS A 204 7.46 -13.81 4.16
N ARG A 205 6.97 -13.40 2.98
CA ARG A 205 7.84 -13.22 1.83
C ARG A 205 8.82 -12.06 2.02
N GLY A 206 8.40 -10.97 2.67
CA GLY A 206 9.27 -9.85 3.04
C GLY A 206 10.38 -10.29 3.98
N GLY A 207 10.05 -11.08 5.02
CA GLY A 207 11.05 -11.68 5.92
C GLY A 207 12.05 -12.58 5.19
N GLU A 208 11.61 -13.35 4.18
CA GLU A 208 12.47 -14.15 3.32
C GLU A 208 13.38 -13.28 2.43
N ILE A 209 12.85 -12.21 1.82
CA ILE A 209 13.62 -11.32 0.92
C ILE A 209 14.74 -10.61 1.68
N CYS A 210 14.44 -10.02 2.85
CA CYS A 210 15.46 -9.33 3.65
C CYS A 210 16.27 -10.27 4.55
N ALA A 211 15.94 -11.55 4.60
CA ALA A 211 16.54 -12.56 5.50
C ALA A 211 16.55 -12.11 6.98
N ASN A 212 15.62 -11.26 7.38
CA ASN A 212 15.52 -10.69 8.73
C ASN A 212 14.05 -10.43 9.12
N PRO A 213 13.26 -11.47 9.45
CA PRO A 213 11.87 -11.30 9.88
C PRO A 213 11.73 -10.44 11.14
N ARG A 214 12.73 -10.49 12.02
CA ARG A 214 12.79 -9.71 13.28
C ARG A 214 12.87 -8.21 13.01
N GLY A 215 13.58 -7.78 11.98
CA GLY A 215 13.65 -6.38 11.55
C GLY A 215 12.27 -5.84 11.17
N LEU A 216 11.51 -6.59 10.36
CA LEU A 216 10.13 -6.22 10.03
C LEU A 216 9.21 -6.21 11.26
N ALA A 217 9.32 -7.20 12.15
CA ALA A 217 8.54 -7.24 13.39
C ALA A 217 8.80 -6.01 14.28
N SER A 218 10.07 -5.62 14.44
CA SER A 218 10.47 -4.42 15.18
C SER A 218 9.93 -3.14 14.52
N ALA A 219 10.04 -3.03 13.19
CA ALA A 219 9.49 -1.93 12.42
C ALA A 219 7.99 -1.76 12.66
N LEU A 220 7.20 -2.85 12.59
CA LEU A 220 5.76 -2.82 12.83
C LEU A 220 5.40 -2.28 14.22
N VAL A 221 6.17 -2.63 15.27
CA VAL A 221 5.98 -2.08 16.62
C VAL A 221 6.18 -0.57 16.64
N LYS A 222 7.27 -0.08 16.03
CA LYS A 222 7.62 1.35 16.01
C LYS A 222 6.61 2.14 15.18
N ILE A 223 6.31 1.68 13.95
CA ILE A 223 5.38 2.35 13.04
C ILE A 223 3.97 2.42 13.65
N SER A 224 3.48 1.33 14.25
CA SER A 224 2.16 1.30 14.90
C SER A 224 2.04 2.34 16.03
N LYS A 225 3.09 2.48 16.85
CA LYS A 225 3.14 3.51 17.91
C LYS A 225 3.20 4.91 17.33
N GLY A 226 4.02 5.14 16.30
CA GLY A 226 4.15 6.42 15.62
C GLY A 226 2.86 6.84 14.93
N ALA A 227 2.21 5.93 14.20
CA ALA A 227 0.94 6.19 13.52
C ALA A 227 -0.20 6.55 14.49
N ALA A 228 -0.20 5.96 15.69
CA ALA A 228 -1.18 6.29 16.73
C ALA A 228 -0.98 7.68 17.35
N GLN A 229 0.23 8.22 17.32
CA GLN A 229 0.59 9.48 17.95
C GLN A 229 0.64 10.67 17.00
N ILE A 230 1.03 10.43 15.75
CA ILE A 230 1.26 11.46 14.74
C ILE A 230 0.12 11.41 13.72
N PRO A 231 -0.75 12.44 13.63
CA PRO A 231 -1.84 12.47 12.66
C PRO A 231 -1.29 12.65 11.23
N ASN A 232 -1.96 12.05 10.25
CA ASN A 232 -1.67 12.22 8.84
C ASN A 232 -2.84 12.93 8.15
N GLU A 233 -2.71 14.24 7.99
CA GLU A 233 -3.79 15.06 7.40
C GLU A 233 -4.12 14.67 5.95
N ARG A 234 -3.12 14.22 5.19
CA ARG A 234 -3.34 13.78 3.79
C ARG A 234 -4.09 12.47 3.71
N ALA A 235 -3.77 11.52 4.58
CA ALA A 235 -4.50 10.27 4.68
C ALA A 235 -5.94 10.50 5.17
N GLU A 236 -6.15 11.40 6.14
CA GLU A 236 -7.48 11.80 6.60
C GLU A 236 -8.29 12.48 5.49
N ALA A 237 -7.65 13.25 4.61
CA ALA A 237 -8.30 13.85 3.44
C ALA A 237 -8.61 12.80 2.34
N ASN A 238 -7.89 11.68 2.32
CA ASN A 238 -8.00 10.62 1.31
C ASN A 238 -8.15 9.23 1.95
N PRO A 239 -9.17 8.97 2.78
CA PRO A 239 -9.30 7.74 3.55
C PRO A 239 -9.41 6.48 2.69
N ALA A 240 -9.80 6.62 1.43
CA ALA A 240 -9.85 5.53 0.47
C ALA A 240 -8.47 4.91 0.18
N THR A 241 -7.37 5.64 0.42
CA THR A 241 -6.00 5.16 0.23
C THR A 241 -5.41 4.47 1.46
N ALA A 242 -6.08 4.55 2.61
CA ALA A 242 -5.55 4.07 3.90
C ALA A 242 -5.16 2.58 3.90
N HIS A 243 -5.84 1.76 3.10
CA HIS A 243 -5.57 0.33 3.00
C HIS A 243 -4.29 -0.03 2.22
N MET A 244 -3.63 0.95 1.63
CA MET A 244 -2.38 0.75 0.90
C MET A 244 -1.15 0.87 1.78
N PHE A 245 -1.27 1.56 2.89
CA PHE A 245 -0.16 1.77 3.82
C PHE A 245 0.11 0.51 4.67
N ILE A 246 1.36 0.28 5.05
CA ILE A 246 1.74 -0.88 5.88
C ILE A 246 1.03 -0.92 7.24
N ILE A 247 0.71 0.26 7.80
CA ILE A 247 -0.15 0.45 8.98
C ILE A 247 -1.21 1.48 8.65
N ASN A 248 -2.44 1.29 9.15
CA ASN A 248 -3.53 2.22 8.93
C ASN A 248 -3.16 3.63 9.43
N PRO A 249 -3.09 4.64 8.54
CA PRO A 249 -2.66 6.00 8.88
C PRO A 249 -3.74 6.84 9.55
N LEU A 250 -5.00 6.36 9.61
CA LEU A 250 -6.14 7.13 10.10
C LEU A 250 -6.20 7.15 11.63
N SER A 251 -6.51 8.31 12.20
CA SER A 251 -6.51 8.55 13.64
C SER A 251 -7.67 7.88 14.43
N GLY A 252 -8.53 7.15 13.76
CA GLY A 252 -9.66 6.40 14.36
C GLY A 252 -10.77 7.28 14.95
N ARG A 253 -10.67 8.59 14.91
CA ARG A 253 -11.66 9.50 15.50
C ARG A 253 -13.00 9.50 14.77
N ASN A 254 -13.06 9.03 13.53
CA ASN A 254 -14.25 9.12 12.69
C ASN A 254 -14.73 7.78 12.09
N MET A 255 -14.14 6.62 12.45
CA MET A 255 -14.43 5.39 11.71
C MET A 255 -14.40 4.14 12.60
N ASP A 256 -15.52 3.88 13.25
CA ASP A 256 -15.75 2.61 13.94
C ASP A 256 -15.71 1.43 12.95
N GLY A 257 -14.66 0.62 13.01
CA GLY A 257 -14.60 -0.76 12.51
C GLY A 257 -14.71 -1.02 10.99
N LEU A 258 -15.27 -0.12 10.20
CA LEU A 258 -15.55 -0.35 8.77
C LEU A 258 -14.30 -0.27 7.88
N PHE A 259 -13.23 0.35 8.38
CA PHE A 259 -11.97 0.54 7.65
C PHE A 259 -10.76 -0.03 8.41
N SER A 260 -10.98 -1.00 9.30
CA SER A 260 -9.89 -1.81 9.83
C SER A 260 -9.33 -2.68 8.69
N THR A 261 -8.29 -2.17 8.06
CA THR A 261 -7.79 -2.65 6.77
C THR A 261 -6.72 -3.72 6.90
N HIS A 262 -6.04 -3.79 8.05
CA HIS A 262 -4.96 -4.75 8.29
C HIS A 262 -5.32 -5.75 9.39
N PRO A 263 -4.67 -6.92 9.42
CA PRO A 263 -4.70 -7.79 10.59
C PRO A 263 -4.21 -7.04 11.83
N ASP A 264 -4.56 -7.53 12.99
CA ASP A 264 -3.99 -7.04 14.24
C ASP A 264 -2.45 -7.08 14.17
N THR A 265 -1.81 -5.96 14.49
CA THR A 265 -0.34 -5.81 14.38
C THR A 265 0.39 -6.83 15.25
N GLN A 266 -0.16 -7.16 16.43
CA GLN A 266 0.46 -8.15 17.31
C GLN A 266 0.46 -9.54 16.67
N ASN A 267 -0.62 -9.93 15.99
CA ASN A 267 -0.68 -11.21 15.29
C ASN A 267 0.34 -11.30 14.14
N ARG A 268 0.61 -10.18 13.44
CA ARG A 268 1.66 -10.11 12.41
C ARG A 268 3.04 -10.28 13.03
N ILE A 269 3.31 -9.58 14.13
CA ILE A 269 4.57 -9.69 14.90
C ILE A 269 4.80 -11.13 15.35
N ASP A 270 3.79 -11.76 15.96
CA ASP A 270 3.89 -13.14 16.44
C ASP A 270 4.17 -14.14 15.30
N ALA A 271 3.60 -13.90 14.11
CA ALA A 271 3.86 -14.72 12.93
C ALA A 271 5.30 -14.55 12.41
N LEU A 272 5.81 -13.30 12.38
CA LEU A 272 7.18 -12.99 11.98
C LEU A 272 8.21 -13.57 12.96
N MET A 273 7.95 -13.51 14.27
CA MET A 273 8.84 -14.09 15.27
C MET A 273 8.88 -15.62 15.20
N LYS A 274 7.81 -16.28 14.75
CA LYS A 274 7.83 -17.72 14.47
C LYS A 274 8.67 -18.03 13.23
N LEU A 275 8.56 -17.22 12.18
CA LEU A 275 9.37 -17.35 10.98
C LEU A 275 10.87 -17.17 11.28
N ASP A 276 11.20 -16.19 12.13
CA ASP A 276 12.56 -15.93 12.60
C ASP A 276 13.16 -17.17 13.32
N ALA A 277 12.38 -17.78 14.22
CA ALA A 277 12.79 -19.00 14.90
C ALA A 277 12.93 -20.22 13.95
N GLU A 278 12.20 -20.27 12.85
CA GLU A 278 12.37 -21.28 11.80
C GLU A 278 13.72 -21.09 11.09
N PHE A 279 14.11 -19.86 10.80
CA PHE A 279 15.42 -19.54 10.17
C PHE A 279 16.58 -19.90 11.07
N ASP A 280 16.51 -19.57 12.39
CA ASP A 280 17.54 -19.93 13.36
C ASP A 280 17.72 -21.46 13.45
N ASN A 281 16.63 -22.24 13.44
CA ASN A 281 16.68 -23.71 13.49
C ASN A 281 17.25 -24.34 12.20
N ASP A 282 16.98 -23.76 11.04
CA ASP A 282 17.52 -24.25 9.78
C ASP A 282 19.05 -24.01 9.70
N GLU A 283 19.56 -22.89 10.26
CA GLU A 283 21.01 -22.63 10.36
C GLU A 283 21.71 -23.59 11.32
N GLU A 284 21.09 -23.91 12.48
CA GLU A 284 21.65 -24.90 13.45
C GLU A 284 21.65 -26.32 12.88
N GLY A 285 20.63 -26.71 12.08
CA GLY A 285 20.55 -28.04 11.45
C GLY A 285 21.62 -28.28 10.38
N TYR A 286 22.13 -27.21 9.74
CA TYR A 286 23.26 -27.33 8.79
C TYR A 286 24.63 -27.33 9.49
N ALA A 287 24.75 -26.89 10.75
CA ALA A 287 26.00 -26.86 11.49
C ALA A 287 26.41 -28.26 12.02
N ASP A 288 25.43 -29.12 12.26
CA ASP A 288 25.67 -30.47 12.81
C ASP A 288 26.12 -31.52 11.78
N ASP A 289 26.06 -31.24 10.47
CA ASP A 289 26.38 -32.19 9.38
C ASP A 289 27.78 -32.01 8.75
N TYR A 290 28.57 -31.04 9.24
CA TYR A 290 29.94 -30.80 8.78
C TYR A 290 30.96 -30.81 9.93
N ASP A 291 31.31 -32.03 10.41
CA ASP A 291 32.58 -32.23 11.08
C ASP A 291 33.73 -32.18 10.06
N ASP A 292 34.72 -31.32 10.36
CA ASP A 292 36.05 -31.23 9.76
C ASP A 292 36.23 -30.57 8.36
N GLU A 293 36.05 -29.22 8.28
CA GLU A 293 36.99 -28.38 7.52
C GLU A 293 36.96 -26.91 8.06
N PRO A 294 38.08 -26.15 8.05
CA PRO A 294 38.16 -24.87 8.72
C PRO A 294 37.39 -23.79 7.96
N HIS A 295 36.41 -23.23 8.62
CA HIS A 295 35.44 -22.24 8.12
C HIS A 295 36.07 -20.95 7.59
N SER A 296 35.82 -20.65 6.34
CA SER A 296 35.86 -19.27 5.83
C SER A 296 34.54 -18.59 6.25
N THR A 297 34.63 -17.55 7.04
CA THR A 297 33.51 -16.73 7.50
C THR A 297 32.70 -16.20 6.30
N ARG A 298 31.45 -16.66 6.13
CA ARG A 298 30.48 -16.02 5.26
C ARG A 298 30.15 -14.65 5.86
N ARG A 299 30.51 -13.62 5.15
CA ARG A 299 30.10 -12.26 5.47
C ARG A 299 28.61 -12.10 5.12
N SER A 300 27.81 -11.59 6.07
CA SER A 300 26.46 -11.10 5.76
C SER A 300 26.57 -10.05 4.66
N SER A 301 25.65 -10.07 3.71
CA SER A 301 25.61 -9.12 2.60
C SER A 301 25.18 -7.69 3.00
N VAL A 302 24.95 -7.44 4.29
CA VAL A 302 24.65 -6.11 4.82
C VAL A 302 25.97 -5.42 5.21
N PRO A 303 26.29 -4.23 4.66
CA PRO A 303 27.49 -3.50 5.07
C PRO A 303 27.41 -3.09 6.54
N ASN A 304 28.35 -3.56 7.35
CA ASN A 304 28.48 -3.18 8.75
C ASN A 304 29.07 -1.75 8.83
N THR A 305 28.22 -0.74 8.87
CA THR A 305 28.62 0.65 9.12
C THR A 305 28.66 0.88 10.62
N GLY A 306 29.86 0.73 11.21
CA GLY A 306 30.08 1.01 12.63
C GLY A 306 29.86 2.48 12.98
N LYS A 307 29.11 2.70 14.06
CA LYS A 307 28.99 3.84 14.97
C LYS A 307 28.05 4.99 14.64
N ASN A 308 26.92 4.99 15.35
CA ASN A 308 26.27 6.14 16.01
C ASN A 308 26.17 7.46 15.23
N LYS A 309 25.49 7.45 14.12
CA LYS A 309 24.59 8.54 13.63
C LYS A 309 23.47 7.82 12.91
N GLY A 310 22.24 8.28 13.04
CA GLY A 310 21.11 7.73 12.28
C GLY A 310 21.48 7.72 10.79
N PRO A 311 21.02 6.74 10.01
CA PRO A 311 21.46 6.51 8.62
C PRO A 311 21.13 7.65 7.65
N TRP A 312 20.40 8.66 8.07
CA TRP A 312 19.85 9.72 7.23
C TRP A 312 20.25 11.14 7.63
N GLY A 313 21.22 11.32 8.52
CA GLY A 313 21.69 12.61 9.02
C GLY A 313 23.14 12.92 8.65
#